data_e8182e6e7a4159f95bdb251043175425
#
_entry.id   e8182e6e7a4159f95bdb251043175425
#
_cell.length_a   1.000
_cell.length_b   1.000
_cell.length_c   1.000
_cell.angle_alpha   90.00
_cell.angle_beta   90.00
_cell.angle_gamma   90.00
#
_symmetry.space_group_name_H-M   'P 1'
#
loop_
_entity.id
_entity.type
_entity.pdbx_description
1 polymer ?
#
loop_
_entity_poly.entity_id
_entity_poly.type
_entity_poly.pdbx_seq_one_letter_code
_entity_poly.pdbx_strand_id
1 'polypeptide(L)'
;VAAFAAAGEAQITGKLAVCAGSCGPGNLHLINGLFDAQRTRTPVLAIAAQIPSAEIGGGYFQETHPQNLFQECSVYCELMSDPQQMPYVLENAIRAAVGQRGVAVMVIPGDVALLPAPAR
;
A
#
# COMPACT_ATOMS: atom_id res chain seq x y z
N VAL A 1 -1.82 -9.97 -10.67
CA VAL A 1 -1.98 -11.26 -9.95
C VAL A 1 -1.94 -11.05 -8.42
N ALA A 2 -0.89 -10.39 -7.87
CA ALA A 2 -0.69 -10.31 -6.42
C ALA A 2 -1.91 -9.77 -5.64
N ALA A 3 -2.51 -8.67 -6.09
CA ALA A 3 -3.67 -8.09 -5.42
C ALA A 3 -4.91 -8.99 -5.48
N PHE A 4 -5.13 -9.68 -6.62
CA PHE A 4 -6.21 -10.67 -6.72
C PHE A 4 -5.97 -11.88 -5.83
N ALA A 5 -4.71 -12.35 -5.74
CA ALA A 5 -4.36 -13.45 -4.84
C ALA A 5 -4.60 -13.07 -3.37
N ALA A 6 -4.18 -11.87 -2.95
CA ALA A 6 -4.43 -11.37 -1.61
C ALA A 6 -5.94 -11.22 -1.33
N ALA A 7 -6.69 -10.67 -2.28
CA ALA A 7 -8.15 -10.56 -2.15
C ALA A 7 -8.79 -11.95 -1.99
N GLY A 8 -8.40 -12.92 -2.81
CA GLY A 8 -8.91 -14.30 -2.72
C GLY A 8 -8.56 -14.96 -1.38
N GLU A 9 -7.33 -14.81 -0.92
CA GLU A 9 -6.90 -15.32 0.39
C GLU A 9 -7.74 -14.71 1.52
N ALA A 10 -7.89 -13.40 1.53
CA ALA A 10 -8.65 -12.72 2.57
C ALA A 10 -10.15 -13.09 2.55
N GLN A 11 -10.74 -13.27 1.36
CA GLN A 11 -12.12 -13.72 1.23
C GLN A 11 -12.34 -15.11 1.81
N ILE A 12 -11.41 -16.03 1.55
CA ILE A 12 -11.54 -17.43 2.00
C ILE A 12 -11.23 -17.54 3.50
N THR A 13 -10.19 -16.88 3.98
CA THR A 13 -9.74 -16.99 5.38
C THR A 13 -10.48 -16.07 6.34
N GLY A 14 -11.09 -15.00 5.84
CA GLY A 14 -11.66 -13.93 6.66
C GLY A 14 -10.61 -13.06 7.38
N LYS A 15 -9.32 -13.24 7.06
CA LYS A 15 -8.20 -12.53 7.69
C LYS A 15 -7.61 -11.50 6.73
N LEU A 16 -6.86 -10.55 7.29
CA LEU A 16 -6.09 -9.60 6.50
C LEU A 16 -5.06 -10.35 5.64
N ALA A 17 -5.04 -10.04 4.35
CA ALA A 17 -3.97 -10.49 3.45
C ALA A 17 -3.12 -9.29 3.01
N VAL A 18 -1.89 -9.56 2.58
CA VAL A 18 -0.91 -8.53 2.22
C VAL A 18 -0.40 -8.77 0.81
N CYS A 19 -0.29 -7.70 0.03
CA CYS A 19 0.40 -7.72 -1.26
C CYS A 19 1.34 -6.52 -1.37
N ALA A 20 2.27 -6.58 -2.31
CA ALA A 20 3.22 -5.50 -2.56
C ALA A 20 3.39 -5.28 -4.07
N GLY A 21 3.73 -4.05 -4.44
CA GLY A 21 4.06 -3.67 -5.80
C GLY A 21 5.26 -2.74 -5.84
N SER A 22 6.07 -2.88 -6.90
CA SER A 22 7.15 -1.95 -7.18
C SER A 22 6.61 -0.59 -7.63
N CYS A 23 7.44 0.44 -7.59
CA CYS A 23 7.05 1.77 -8.06
C CYS A 23 6.60 1.77 -9.53
N GLY A 24 5.79 2.71 -9.91
CA GLY A 24 5.26 2.85 -11.26
C GLY A 24 4.39 1.67 -11.69
N PRO A 25 4.78 0.90 -12.72
CA PRO A 25 3.96 -0.17 -13.29
C PRO A 25 3.55 -1.25 -12.29
N GLY A 26 4.40 -1.57 -11.31
CA GLY A 26 4.07 -2.54 -10.26
C GLY A 26 2.84 -2.13 -9.48
N ASN A 27 2.79 -0.88 -9.06
CA ASN A 27 1.63 -0.31 -8.36
C ASN A 27 0.38 -0.26 -9.25
N LEU A 28 0.54 0.11 -10.52
CA LEU A 28 -0.57 0.14 -11.47
C LEU A 28 -1.23 -1.23 -11.64
N HIS A 29 -0.43 -2.30 -11.64
CA HIS A 29 -0.95 -3.66 -11.73
C HIS A 29 -1.71 -4.12 -10.48
N LEU A 30 -1.49 -3.49 -9.34
CA LEU A 30 -2.27 -3.79 -8.13
C LEU A 30 -3.70 -3.25 -8.20
N ILE A 31 -3.93 -2.16 -8.92
CA ILE A 31 -5.18 -1.39 -8.86
C ILE A 31 -6.40 -2.25 -9.16
N ASN A 32 -6.37 -3.08 -10.19
CA ASN A 32 -7.52 -3.93 -10.53
C ASN A 32 -7.94 -4.85 -9.38
N GLY A 33 -6.97 -5.55 -8.79
CA GLY A 33 -7.25 -6.44 -7.66
C GLY A 33 -7.66 -5.70 -6.39
N LEU A 34 -7.10 -4.51 -6.19
CA LEU A 34 -7.47 -3.67 -5.04
C LEU A 34 -8.87 -3.08 -5.19
N PHE A 35 -9.29 -2.70 -6.39
CA PHE A 35 -10.70 -2.33 -6.63
C PHE A 35 -11.65 -3.47 -6.31
N ASP A 36 -11.33 -4.69 -6.73
CA ASP A 36 -12.13 -5.87 -6.40
C ASP A 36 -12.24 -6.06 -4.89
N ALA A 37 -11.12 -6.05 -4.18
CA ALA A 37 -11.06 -6.16 -2.72
C ALA A 37 -11.86 -5.06 -2.02
N GLN A 38 -11.72 -3.81 -2.45
CA GLN A 38 -12.42 -2.66 -1.88
C GLN A 38 -13.94 -2.78 -2.06
N ARG A 39 -14.39 -3.17 -3.26
CA ARG A 39 -15.81 -3.32 -3.58
C ARG A 39 -16.46 -4.50 -2.86
N THR A 40 -15.72 -5.58 -2.67
CA THR A 40 -16.19 -6.76 -1.93
C THR A 40 -15.96 -6.67 -0.42
N ARG A 41 -15.50 -5.52 0.08
CA ARG A 41 -15.22 -5.29 1.49
C ARG A 41 -14.28 -6.33 2.10
N THR A 42 -13.20 -6.59 1.37
CA THR A 42 -12.20 -7.59 1.73
C THR A 42 -10.96 -6.92 2.31
N PRO A 43 -10.49 -7.29 3.52
CA PRO A 43 -9.37 -6.63 4.15
C PRO A 43 -8.05 -7.00 3.48
N VAL A 44 -7.43 -6.02 2.82
CA VAL A 44 -6.12 -6.18 2.17
C VAL A 44 -5.22 -5.01 2.55
N LEU A 45 -3.99 -5.30 2.93
CA LEU A 45 -2.92 -4.31 3.07
C LEU A 45 -2.03 -4.36 1.83
N ALA A 46 -1.94 -3.26 1.10
CA ALA A 46 -1.03 -3.12 -0.03
C ALA A 46 0.18 -2.27 0.35
N ILE A 47 1.37 -2.81 0.11
CA ILE A 47 2.63 -2.08 0.27
C ILE A 47 3.05 -1.59 -1.12
N ALA A 48 2.95 -0.29 -1.33
CA ALA A 48 3.27 0.34 -2.60
C ALA A 48 4.64 1.01 -2.51
N ALA A 49 5.59 0.55 -3.29
CA ALA A 49 6.89 1.21 -3.36
C ALA A 49 6.79 2.56 -4.08
N GLN A 50 7.63 3.50 -3.69
CA GLN A 50 7.81 4.79 -4.37
C GLN A 50 9.28 4.95 -4.77
N ILE A 51 9.53 5.75 -5.78
CA ILE A 51 10.89 6.17 -6.18
C ILE A 51 11.60 6.86 -5.01
N PRO A 52 12.94 7.00 -5.06
CA PRO A 52 13.66 7.72 -3.99
C PRO A 52 13.07 9.10 -3.73
N SER A 53 12.98 9.48 -2.46
CA SER A 53 12.34 10.72 -2.02
C SER A 53 12.91 11.96 -2.70
N ALA A 54 14.23 12.01 -2.91
CA ALA A 54 14.89 13.15 -3.54
C ALA A 54 14.55 13.34 -5.02
N GLU A 55 14.01 12.32 -5.67
CA GLU A 55 13.67 12.33 -7.10
C GLU A 55 12.19 12.63 -7.36
N ILE A 56 11.36 12.67 -6.32
CA ILE A 56 9.92 12.94 -6.43
C ILE A 56 9.70 14.36 -6.99
N GLY A 57 8.91 14.45 -8.05
CA GLY A 57 8.61 15.72 -8.74
C GLY A 57 9.57 16.04 -9.88
N GLY A 58 10.61 15.23 -10.08
CA GLY A 58 11.59 15.43 -11.15
C GLY A 58 11.26 14.73 -12.48
N GLY A 59 10.14 14.02 -12.57
CA GLY A 59 9.84 13.19 -13.74
C GLY A 59 10.71 11.94 -13.84
N TYR A 60 11.11 11.42 -12.69
CA TYR A 60 11.95 10.23 -12.58
C TYR A 60 11.29 9.02 -13.24
N PHE A 61 12.10 8.14 -13.81
CA PHE A 61 11.60 6.91 -14.43
C PHE A 61 10.74 6.11 -13.44
N GLN A 62 9.57 5.70 -13.87
CA GLN A 62 8.56 5.02 -13.05
C GLN A 62 7.94 5.89 -11.93
N GLU A 63 8.12 7.20 -11.98
CA GLU A 63 7.41 8.07 -11.05
C GLU A 63 5.90 8.02 -11.28
N THR A 64 5.17 7.84 -10.21
CA THR A 64 3.70 7.97 -10.16
C THR A 64 3.33 8.67 -8.86
N HIS A 65 2.04 8.95 -8.68
CA HIS A 65 1.52 9.54 -7.45
C HIS A 65 0.62 8.51 -6.75
N PRO A 66 1.19 7.60 -5.96
CA PRO A 66 0.43 6.49 -5.37
C PRO A 66 -0.77 6.94 -4.54
N GLN A 67 -0.67 8.07 -3.82
CA GLN A 67 -1.79 8.59 -3.03
C GLN A 67 -3.00 8.93 -3.92
N ASN A 68 -2.76 9.42 -5.14
CA ASN A 68 -3.84 9.68 -6.11
C ASN A 68 -4.32 8.39 -6.78
N LEU A 69 -3.38 7.51 -7.14
CA LEU A 69 -3.70 6.25 -7.83
C LEU A 69 -4.60 5.33 -6.99
N PHE A 70 -4.36 5.26 -5.68
CA PHE A 70 -5.07 4.35 -4.80
C PHE A 70 -6.26 4.99 -4.08
N GLN A 71 -6.52 6.26 -4.30
CA GLN A 71 -7.56 7.00 -3.59
C GLN A 71 -8.95 6.35 -3.71
N GLU A 72 -9.34 5.92 -4.90
CA GLU A 72 -10.67 5.33 -5.12
C GLU A 72 -10.78 3.88 -4.68
N CYS A 73 -9.68 3.16 -4.57
CA CYS A 73 -9.67 1.75 -4.23
C CYS A 73 -9.13 1.45 -2.83
N SER A 74 -9.14 2.44 -1.94
CA SER A 74 -8.67 2.24 -0.56
C SER A 74 -9.46 3.10 0.43
N VAL A 75 -9.50 2.65 1.67
CA VAL A 75 -10.04 3.41 2.82
C VAL A 75 -8.94 4.15 3.57
N TYR A 76 -7.68 3.83 3.29
CA TYR A 76 -6.51 4.44 3.91
C TYR A 76 -5.34 4.38 2.94
N CYS A 77 -4.65 5.49 2.74
CA CYS A 77 -3.45 5.53 1.90
C CYS A 77 -2.50 6.62 2.41
N GLU A 78 -1.33 6.22 2.91
CA GLU A 78 -0.35 7.16 3.46
C GLU A 78 1.06 6.91 2.93
N LEU A 79 1.78 8.01 2.68
CA LEU A 79 3.20 8.00 2.34
C LEU A 79 4.04 8.07 3.61
N MET A 80 5.02 7.19 3.72
CA MET A 80 6.04 7.25 4.76
C MET A 80 7.23 8.08 4.28
N SER A 81 7.48 9.20 4.90
CA SER A 81 8.66 10.04 4.63
C SER A 81 9.82 9.79 5.60
N ASP A 82 9.56 9.10 6.70
CA ASP A 82 10.53 8.80 7.76
C ASP A 82 10.26 7.42 8.36
N PRO A 83 11.29 6.59 8.62
CA PRO A 83 11.10 5.28 9.25
C PRO A 83 10.39 5.31 10.60
N GLN A 84 10.51 6.43 11.35
CA GLN A 84 9.84 6.60 12.64
C GLN A 84 8.31 6.57 12.52
N GLN A 85 7.77 6.82 11.34
CA GLN A 85 6.32 6.76 11.09
C GLN A 85 5.81 5.31 10.98
N MET A 86 6.69 4.33 10.74
CA MET A 86 6.29 2.95 10.45
C MET A 86 5.30 2.37 11.47
N PRO A 87 5.54 2.45 12.80
CA PRO A 87 4.62 1.87 13.78
C PRO A 87 3.20 2.43 13.68
N TYR A 88 3.09 3.75 13.49
CA TYR A 88 1.79 4.43 13.43
C TYR A 88 1.07 4.17 12.12
N VAL A 89 1.79 4.28 11.01
CA VAL A 89 1.20 4.08 9.68
C VAL A 89 0.75 2.64 9.51
N LEU A 90 1.58 1.67 9.93
CA LEU A 90 1.22 0.25 9.86
C LEU A 90 0.00 -0.08 10.74
N GLU A 91 -0.01 0.40 11.99
CA GLU A 91 -1.14 0.17 12.89
C GLU A 91 -2.43 0.76 12.34
N ASN A 92 -2.39 2.01 11.87
CA ASN A 92 -3.55 2.68 11.29
C ASN A 92 -4.03 1.98 10.01
N ALA A 93 -3.10 1.55 9.16
CA ALA A 93 -3.43 0.81 7.93
C ALA A 93 -4.15 -0.51 8.25
N ILE A 94 -3.62 -1.30 9.20
CA ILE A 94 -4.24 -2.56 9.62
C ILE A 94 -5.62 -2.31 10.23
N ARG A 95 -5.73 -1.33 11.14
CA ARG A 95 -7.01 -0.97 11.76
C ARG A 95 -8.05 -0.53 10.72
N ALA A 96 -7.64 0.28 9.74
CA ALA A 96 -8.53 0.72 8.68
C ALA A 96 -8.98 -0.46 7.80
N ALA A 97 -8.06 -1.31 7.35
CA ALA A 97 -8.39 -2.43 6.50
C ALA A 97 -9.32 -3.43 7.19
N VAL A 98 -9.02 -3.80 8.43
CA VAL A 98 -9.80 -4.79 9.19
C VAL A 98 -11.11 -4.17 9.72
N GLY A 99 -11.04 -2.98 10.31
CA GLY A 99 -12.20 -2.35 10.96
C GLY A 99 -13.24 -1.84 9.96
N GLN A 100 -12.80 -1.23 8.85
CA GLN A 100 -13.70 -0.74 7.81
C GLN A 100 -13.97 -1.79 6.72
N ARG A 101 -13.27 -2.91 6.75
CA ARG A 101 -13.34 -3.98 5.74
C ARG A 101 -13.10 -3.42 4.34
N GLY A 102 -11.85 -3.18 4.05
CA GLY A 102 -11.43 -2.61 2.78
C GLY A 102 -9.93 -2.67 2.61
N VAL A 103 -9.44 -1.90 1.66
CA VAL A 103 -8.02 -1.84 1.31
C VAL A 103 -7.34 -0.70 2.03
N ALA A 104 -6.20 -0.99 2.67
CA ALA A 104 -5.27 0.04 3.14
C ALA A 104 -3.99 -0.01 2.33
N VAL A 105 -3.40 1.15 2.05
CA VAL A 105 -2.16 1.27 1.27
C VAL A 105 -1.12 2.02 2.07
N MET A 106 0.07 1.43 2.17
CA MET A 106 1.27 2.10 2.70
C MET A 106 2.21 2.37 1.53
N VAL A 107 2.57 3.63 1.34
CA VAL A 107 3.52 4.03 0.29
C VAL A 107 4.90 4.25 0.92
N ILE A 108 5.90 3.50 0.46
CA ILE A 108 7.24 3.51 1.05
C ILE A 108 8.28 3.86 -0.03
N PRO A 109 8.92 5.05 0.03
CA PRO A 109 10.04 5.37 -0.84
C PRO A 109 11.22 4.42 -0.63
N GLY A 110 11.94 4.09 -1.72
CA GLY A 110 13.02 3.13 -1.67
C GLY A 110 14.16 3.51 -0.72
N ASP A 111 14.50 4.79 -0.65
CA ASP A 111 15.51 5.31 0.28
C ASP A 111 15.06 5.19 1.76
N VAL A 112 13.78 5.45 2.04
CA VAL A 112 13.21 5.29 3.39
C VAL A 112 13.23 3.82 3.82
N ALA A 113 12.92 2.91 2.89
CA ALA A 113 12.91 1.47 3.17
C ALA A 113 14.29 0.91 3.54
N LEU A 114 15.37 1.57 3.16
CA LEU A 114 16.76 1.17 3.46
C LEU A 114 17.28 1.75 4.79
N LEU A 115 16.54 2.64 5.41
CA LEU A 115 16.96 3.23 6.69
C LEU A 115 16.72 2.26 7.86
N PRO A 116 17.47 2.40 8.97
CA PRO A 116 17.26 1.58 10.16
C PRO A 116 15.81 1.70 10.67
N ALA A 117 15.26 0.57 11.09
CA ALA A 117 13.95 0.57 11.75
C ALA A 117 14.02 1.34 13.08
N PRO A 118 12.92 1.98 13.51
CA PRO A 118 12.88 2.63 14.82
C PRO A 118 13.09 1.61 15.94
N ALA A 119 13.75 2.05 17.00
CA ALA A 119 13.85 1.26 18.22
C ALA A 119 12.44 1.05 18.80
N ARG A 120 12.18 -0.18 19.25
CA ARG A 120 10.93 -0.52 19.95
C ARG A 120 10.97 -0.03 21.38
#